data_67b77f306c63370baea1a5f6dc1ca035
#
_entry.id   67b77f306c63370baea1a5f6dc1ca035
#
_cell.length_a   1.000
_cell.length_b   1.000
_cell.length_c   1.000
_cell.angle_alpha   90.00
_cell.angle_beta   90.00
_cell.angle_gamma   90.00
#
_symmetry.space_group_name_H-M   'P 1'
#
loop_
_entity.id
_entity.type
_entity.pdbx_description
1 polymer ?
#
loop_
_entity_poly.entity_id
_entity_poly.type
_entity_poly.pdbx_seq_one_letter_code
_entity_poly.pdbx_strand_id
1 'polypeptide(L)'
;MRTFLILTALLAATPLAAQTMDPNMKMDPGMKMGGDMAGMDHMAMMKNTPTNPYAEASMAMQHKMMMASGADASETFTRKMIEHHRGAIAMSKIAVARAQDKETREIAQKYVTMQEKDVAELEAWLSKHGKSAQ
;
A
#
# COMPACT_ATOMS: atom_id res chain seq x y z
N MET A 1 29.99 -21.33 -40.77
CA MET A 1 29.64 -22.01 -39.51
C MET A 1 30.04 -21.09 -38.35
N ARG A 2 29.05 -20.43 -37.72
CA ARG A 2 29.27 -19.56 -36.55
C ARG A 2 28.65 -20.24 -35.34
N THR A 3 29.49 -20.75 -34.47
CA THR A 3 29.09 -21.43 -33.24
C THR A 3 28.67 -20.41 -32.21
N PHE A 4 27.37 -20.38 -31.84
CA PHE A 4 26.88 -19.60 -30.70
C PHE A 4 27.10 -20.37 -29.40
N LEU A 5 28.01 -19.90 -28.55
CA LEU A 5 28.17 -20.36 -27.17
C LEU A 5 27.03 -19.73 -26.34
N ILE A 6 26.09 -20.56 -25.90
CA ILE A 6 25.06 -20.16 -24.92
C ILE A 6 25.67 -20.29 -23.53
N LEU A 7 25.95 -19.16 -22.92
CA LEU A 7 26.39 -19.07 -21.52
C LEU A 7 25.15 -19.13 -20.63
N THR A 8 24.83 -20.30 -20.07
CA THR A 8 23.80 -20.48 -19.06
C THR A 8 24.30 -19.97 -17.73
N ALA A 9 23.86 -18.78 -17.32
CA ALA A 9 24.07 -18.26 -15.96
C ALA A 9 23.12 -19.00 -15.01
N LEU A 10 23.68 -19.85 -14.16
CA LEU A 10 22.99 -20.52 -13.06
C LEU A 10 22.76 -19.51 -11.93
N LEU A 11 21.56 -18.94 -11.82
CA LEU A 11 21.17 -18.16 -10.64
C LEU A 11 21.02 -19.11 -9.45
N ALA A 12 21.96 -19.07 -8.53
CA ALA A 12 21.83 -19.72 -7.25
C ALA A 12 20.80 -18.95 -6.41
N ALA A 13 19.59 -19.51 -6.27
CA ALA A 13 18.60 -19.03 -5.32
C ALA A 13 19.09 -19.36 -3.91
N THR A 14 19.48 -18.34 -3.15
CA THR A 14 19.71 -18.48 -1.70
C THR A 14 18.34 -18.72 -1.02
N PRO A 15 18.18 -19.77 -0.20
CA PRO A 15 16.94 -19.95 0.54
C PRO A 15 16.82 -18.82 1.57
N LEU A 16 15.71 -18.10 1.52
CA LEU A 16 15.30 -17.18 2.58
C LEU A 16 15.09 -18.02 3.84
N ALA A 17 16.06 -17.94 4.77
CA ALA A 17 15.95 -18.61 6.05
C ALA A 17 14.72 -18.08 6.76
N ALA A 18 13.69 -18.93 6.92
CA ALA A 18 12.58 -18.66 7.82
C ALA A 18 13.19 -18.45 9.23
N GLN A 19 13.11 -17.24 9.74
CA GLN A 19 13.44 -16.95 11.13
C GLN A 19 12.42 -17.67 12.00
N THR A 20 12.77 -18.87 12.46
CA THR A 20 12.02 -19.58 13.49
C THR A 20 12.13 -18.75 14.76
N MET A 21 11.01 -18.22 15.22
CA MET A 21 10.92 -17.62 16.56
C MET A 21 11.30 -18.70 17.57
N ASP A 22 12.33 -18.42 18.39
CA ASP A 22 12.76 -19.28 19.48
C ASP A 22 11.62 -19.37 20.52
N PRO A 23 11.01 -20.56 20.74
CA PRO A 23 9.93 -20.71 21.70
C PRO A 23 10.37 -20.50 23.16
N ASN A 24 11.67 -20.33 23.42
CA ASN A 24 12.25 -20.06 24.73
C ASN A 24 12.67 -18.60 24.94
N MET A 25 12.28 -17.67 24.08
CA MET A 25 12.54 -16.26 24.30
C MET A 25 11.79 -15.81 25.55
N LYS A 26 12.47 -15.87 26.70
CA LYS A 26 11.97 -15.28 27.94
C LYS A 26 11.81 -13.79 27.71
N MET A 27 10.56 -13.33 27.70
CA MET A 27 10.28 -11.89 27.76
C MET A 27 10.89 -11.35 29.06
N ASP A 28 11.84 -10.43 28.91
CA ASP A 28 12.39 -9.68 30.05
C ASP A 28 11.25 -8.86 30.65
N PRO A 29 10.89 -9.08 31.94
CA PRO A 29 9.83 -8.29 32.59
C PRO A 29 10.17 -6.81 32.74
N GLY A 30 11.40 -6.41 32.38
CA GLY A 30 11.88 -5.04 32.40
C GLY A 30 11.72 -4.26 31.09
N MET A 31 11.33 -4.89 29.98
CA MET A 31 11.01 -4.18 28.76
C MET A 31 9.68 -3.45 28.94
N LYS A 32 9.74 -2.20 29.38
CA LYS A 32 8.62 -1.27 29.33
C LYS A 32 8.25 -1.03 27.84
N MET A 33 7.43 -1.90 27.29
CA MET A 33 6.66 -1.58 26.09
C MET A 33 5.64 -0.51 26.42
N GLY A 34 6.05 0.73 26.54
CA GLY A 34 5.12 1.79 26.93
C GLY A 34 5.77 3.12 27.28
N GLY A 35 7.06 3.28 27.04
CA GLY A 35 7.79 4.44 27.59
C GLY A 35 7.78 5.70 26.74
N ASP A 36 7.75 5.66 25.41
CA ASP A 36 8.00 6.85 24.60
C ASP A 36 6.99 7.12 23.46
N MET A 37 6.00 6.28 23.28
CA MET A 37 4.92 6.54 22.30
C MET A 37 3.72 7.31 22.89
N ALA A 38 3.62 7.45 24.21
CA ALA A 38 2.51 8.15 24.86
C ALA A 38 2.64 9.70 24.79
N GLY A 39 3.78 10.23 24.32
CA GLY A 39 4.00 11.65 24.12
C GLY A 39 3.92 12.14 22.68
N MET A 40 3.87 11.24 21.70
CA MET A 40 3.57 11.64 20.34
C MET A 40 2.08 11.86 20.22
N ASP A 41 1.69 13.11 20.08
CA ASP A 41 0.31 13.49 19.81
C ASP A 41 -0.17 12.76 18.54
N HIS A 42 -0.87 11.64 18.75
CA HIS A 42 -1.41 10.80 17.67
C HIS A 42 -2.26 11.63 16.70
N MET A 43 -2.88 12.70 17.20
CA MET A 43 -3.63 13.66 16.42
C MET A 43 -2.73 14.55 15.56
N ALA A 44 -1.48 14.82 15.97
CA ALA A 44 -0.53 15.58 15.16
C ALA A 44 -0.02 14.78 13.97
N MET A 45 0.15 13.45 14.10
CA MET A 45 0.51 12.57 12.99
C MET A 45 -0.58 12.47 11.91
N MET A 46 -1.83 12.78 12.26
CA MET A 46 -2.97 12.73 11.35
C MET A 46 -3.15 13.99 10.51
N LYS A 47 -2.38 15.05 10.78
CA LYS A 47 -2.49 16.33 10.05
C LYS A 47 -1.42 16.45 8.97
N ASN A 48 -1.82 17.06 7.87
CA ASN A 48 -0.87 17.43 6.83
C ASN A 48 0.17 18.42 7.36
N THR A 49 1.43 18.18 6.99
CA THR A 49 2.56 19.09 7.25
C THR A 49 3.22 19.50 5.95
N PRO A 50 4.06 20.53 5.91
CA PRO A 50 4.82 20.88 4.71
C PRO A 50 5.67 19.74 4.15
N THR A 51 6.22 18.89 5.03
CA THR A 51 7.06 17.73 4.65
C THR A 51 6.26 16.44 4.47
N ASN A 52 5.06 16.36 5.02
CA ASN A 52 4.12 15.24 4.81
C ASN A 52 2.71 15.74 4.51
N PRO A 53 2.44 16.17 3.26
CA PRO A 53 1.10 16.62 2.86
C PRO A 53 0.12 15.47 2.59
N TYR A 54 0.50 14.23 2.87
CA TYR A 54 -0.26 13.02 2.56
C TYR A 54 -0.99 12.41 3.74
N ALA A 55 -0.78 12.93 4.96
CA ALA A 55 -1.27 12.31 6.20
C ALA A 55 -2.79 12.11 6.18
N GLU A 56 -3.55 13.15 5.86
CA GLU A 56 -5.02 13.09 5.80
C GLU A 56 -5.52 12.13 4.71
N ALA A 57 -4.91 12.14 3.53
CA ALA A 57 -5.28 11.22 2.44
C ALA A 57 -5.00 9.75 2.82
N SER A 58 -3.86 9.49 3.49
CA SER A 58 -3.50 8.16 3.97
C SER A 58 -4.47 7.66 5.04
N MET A 59 -4.84 8.52 5.98
CA MET A 59 -5.81 8.19 7.03
C MET A 59 -7.20 7.90 6.45
N ALA A 60 -7.66 8.74 5.53
CA ALA A 60 -8.93 8.54 4.85
C ALA A 60 -8.97 7.20 4.08
N MET A 61 -7.88 6.86 3.39
CA MET A 61 -7.72 5.57 2.71
C MET A 61 -7.84 4.41 3.70
N GLN A 62 -7.07 4.43 4.79
CA GLN A 62 -7.09 3.36 5.79
C GLN A 62 -8.48 3.19 6.40
N HIS A 63 -9.13 4.27 6.77
CA HIS A 63 -10.49 4.24 7.32
C HIS A 63 -11.48 3.59 6.34
N LYS A 64 -11.47 4.02 5.08
CA LYS A 64 -12.36 3.46 4.05
C LYS A 64 -12.07 1.99 3.78
N MET A 65 -10.80 1.59 3.73
CA MET A 65 -10.43 0.18 3.60
C MET A 65 -10.90 -0.68 4.79
N MET A 66 -10.87 -0.15 6.00
CA MET A 66 -11.39 -0.86 7.18
C MET A 66 -12.89 -1.08 7.08
N MET A 67 -13.63 -0.09 6.61
CA MET A 67 -15.10 -0.16 6.45
C MET A 67 -15.52 -0.99 5.24
N ALA A 68 -14.67 -1.15 4.24
CA ALA A 68 -14.97 -1.90 3.03
C ALA A 68 -15.02 -3.40 3.32
N SER A 69 -16.19 -4.01 3.11
CA SER A 69 -16.44 -5.45 3.25
C SER A 69 -17.48 -5.91 2.23
N GLY A 70 -17.53 -7.21 1.97
CA GLY A 70 -18.47 -7.87 1.09
C GLY A 70 -19.02 -9.14 1.72
N ALA A 71 -19.85 -9.85 1.00
CA ALA A 71 -20.47 -11.10 1.44
C ALA A 71 -19.47 -12.28 1.49
N ASP A 72 -18.37 -12.18 0.78
CA ASP A 72 -17.32 -13.20 0.71
C ASP A 72 -15.93 -12.57 0.58
N ALA A 73 -14.89 -13.41 0.59
CA ALA A 73 -13.50 -12.96 0.52
C ALA A 73 -13.18 -12.23 -0.79
N SER A 74 -13.77 -12.65 -1.92
CA SER A 74 -13.53 -12.05 -3.25
C SER A 74 -14.14 -10.66 -3.33
N GLU A 75 -15.37 -10.51 -2.89
CA GLU A 75 -16.04 -9.21 -2.82
C GLU A 75 -15.33 -8.28 -1.83
N THR A 76 -14.97 -8.78 -0.65
CA THR A 76 -14.25 -8.01 0.36
C THR A 76 -12.90 -7.52 -0.17
N PHE A 77 -12.13 -8.38 -0.86
CA PHE A 77 -10.88 -8.00 -1.51
C PHE A 77 -11.11 -6.89 -2.54
N THR A 78 -12.07 -7.08 -3.45
CA THR A 78 -12.37 -6.13 -4.51
C THR A 78 -12.74 -4.75 -3.95
N ARG A 79 -13.61 -4.71 -2.94
CA ARG A 79 -14.01 -3.46 -2.28
C ARG A 79 -12.85 -2.77 -1.57
N LYS A 80 -12.02 -3.52 -0.85
CA LYS A 80 -10.82 -2.97 -0.19
C LYS A 80 -9.82 -2.42 -1.20
N MET A 81 -9.62 -3.10 -2.32
CA MET A 81 -8.70 -2.63 -3.37
C MET A 81 -9.21 -1.38 -4.07
N ILE A 82 -10.51 -1.24 -4.29
CA ILE A 82 -11.10 0.01 -4.80
C ILE A 82 -10.74 1.18 -3.87
N GLU A 83 -10.94 1.06 -2.56
CA GLU A 83 -10.61 2.14 -1.63
C GLU A 83 -9.12 2.40 -1.50
N HIS A 84 -8.28 1.35 -1.58
CA HIS A 84 -6.83 1.49 -1.64
C HIS A 84 -6.40 2.31 -2.87
N HIS A 85 -6.91 1.96 -4.04
CA HIS A 85 -6.56 2.65 -5.30
C HIS A 85 -7.08 4.09 -5.31
N ARG A 86 -8.29 4.35 -4.82
CA ARG A 86 -8.81 5.71 -4.65
C ARG A 86 -7.94 6.56 -3.72
N GLY A 87 -7.46 5.98 -2.62
CA GLY A 87 -6.51 6.63 -1.72
C GLY A 87 -5.16 6.91 -2.38
N ALA A 88 -4.64 5.95 -3.14
CA ALA A 88 -3.40 6.12 -3.91
C ALA A 88 -3.53 7.23 -4.98
N ILE A 89 -4.68 7.32 -5.66
CA ILE A 89 -5.00 8.42 -6.59
C ILE A 89 -4.97 9.77 -5.85
N ALA A 90 -5.61 9.86 -4.67
CA ALA A 90 -5.62 11.08 -3.88
C ALA A 90 -4.21 11.54 -3.49
N MET A 91 -3.37 10.63 -2.99
CA MET A 91 -1.96 10.92 -2.67
C MET A 91 -1.16 11.31 -3.91
N SER A 92 -1.36 10.62 -5.03
CA SER A 92 -0.67 10.93 -6.28
C SER A 92 -1.05 12.32 -6.81
N LYS A 93 -2.32 12.72 -6.74
CA LYS A 93 -2.76 14.08 -7.10
C LYS A 93 -2.11 15.16 -6.23
N ILE A 94 -1.92 14.89 -4.93
CA ILE A 94 -1.15 15.76 -4.03
C ILE A 94 0.31 15.85 -4.48
N ALA A 95 0.94 14.73 -4.84
CA ALA A 95 2.32 14.71 -5.31
C ALA A 95 2.48 15.47 -6.62
N VAL A 96 1.56 15.31 -7.58
CA VAL A 96 1.55 16.11 -8.83
C VAL A 96 1.52 17.61 -8.53
N ALA A 97 0.73 18.03 -7.54
CA ALA A 97 0.55 19.42 -7.19
C ALA A 97 1.68 20.02 -6.34
N ARG A 98 2.32 19.21 -5.49
CA ARG A 98 3.18 19.72 -4.40
C ARG A 98 4.62 19.21 -4.42
N ALA A 99 4.93 18.10 -5.08
CA ALA A 99 6.30 17.59 -5.14
C ALA A 99 7.21 18.58 -5.88
N GLN A 100 8.35 18.88 -5.29
CA GLN A 100 9.31 19.82 -5.86
C GLN A 100 10.05 19.18 -7.05
N ASP A 101 10.36 17.91 -6.94
CA ASP A 101 11.04 17.16 -7.98
C ASP A 101 10.12 16.86 -9.18
N LYS A 102 10.62 17.14 -10.38
CA LYS A 102 9.87 16.93 -11.63
C LYS A 102 9.60 15.46 -11.91
N GLU A 103 10.58 14.59 -11.67
CA GLU A 103 10.45 13.15 -11.92
C GLU A 103 9.38 12.54 -10.99
N THR A 104 9.36 12.96 -9.72
CA THR A 104 8.32 12.55 -8.77
C THR A 104 6.92 12.95 -9.26
N ARG A 105 6.74 14.16 -9.80
CA ARG A 105 5.44 14.58 -10.36
C ARG A 105 5.03 13.74 -11.57
N GLU A 106 5.98 13.41 -12.45
CA GLU A 106 5.72 12.58 -13.63
C GLU A 106 5.35 11.14 -13.25
N ILE A 107 6.05 10.56 -12.28
CA ILE A 107 5.72 9.26 -11.69
C ILE A 107 4.31 9.30 -11.09
N ALA A 108 4.01 10.30 -10.29
CA ALA A 108 2.70 10.44 -9.65
C ALA A 108 1.57 10.58 -10.70
N GLN A 109 1.79 11.30 -11.78
CA GLN A 109 0.81 11.41 -12.87
C GLN A 109 0.54 10.07 -13.55
N LYS A 110 1.57 9.25 -13.78
CA LYS A 110 1.42 7.88 -14.30
C LYS A 110 0.60 7.02 -13.35
N TYR A 111 0.86 7.12 -12.04
CA TYR A 111 0.08 6.37 -11.04
C TYR A 111 -1.38 6.79 -11.03
N VAL A 112 -1.72 8.08 -11.17
CA VAL A 112 -3.13 8.51 -11.27
C VAL A 112 -3.82 7.76 -12.41
N THR A 113 -3.26 7.79 -13.63
CA THR A 113 -3.88 7.15 -14.80
C THR A 113 -4.02 5.63 -14.63
N MET A 114 -2.98 4.98 -14.09
CA MET A 114 -2.95 3.54 -13.91
C MET A 114 -3.98 3.09 -12.85
N GLN A 115 -4.02 3.77 -11.73
CA GLN A 115 -4.93 3.45 -10.63
C GLN A 115 -6.41 3.76 -10.98
N GLU A 116 -6.68 4.78 -11.79
CA GLU A 116 -8.04 5.05 -12.29
C GLU A 116 -8.54 3.89 -13.19
N LYS A 117 -7.66 3.30 -14.01
CA LYS A 117 -7.98 2.11 -14.79
C LYS A 117 -8.25 0.90 -13.89
N ASP A 118 -7.40 0.67 -12.90
CA ASP A 118 -7.55 -0.45 -11.97
C ASP A 118 -8.86 -0.35 -11.17
N VAL A 119 -9.26 0.86 -10.74
CA VAL A 119 -10.57 1.08 -10.11
C VAL A 119 -11.70 0.70 -11.06
N ALA A 120 -11.65 1.12 -12.32
CA ALA A 120 -12.69 0.78 -13.29
C ALA A 120 -12.79 -0.73 -13.53
N GLU A 121 -11.66 -1.46 -13.56
CA GLU A 121 -11.64 -2.92 -13.70
C GLU A 121 -12.27 -3.61 -12.47
N LEU A 122 -11.96 -3.13 -11.26
CA LEU A 122 -12.53 -3.67 -10.02
C LEU A 122 -14.04 -3.39 -9.90
N GLU A 123 -14.49 -2.21 -10.29
CA GLU A 123 -15.92 -1.86 -10.34
C GLU A 123 -16.66 -2.68 -11.38
N ALA A 124 -16.07 -2.92 -12.54
CA ALA A 124 -16.61 -3.81 -13.57
C ALA A 124 -16.73 -5.26 -13.05
N TRP A 125 -15.77 -5.72 -12.25
CA TRP A 125 -15.87 -7.02 -11.58
C TRP A 125 -17.08 -7.09 -10.65
N LEU A 126 -17.30 -6.09 -9.79
CA LEU A 126 -18.47 -6.01 -8.91
C LEU A 126 -19.76 -6.10 -9.73
N SER A 127 -19.88 -5.28 -10.76
CA SER A 127 -21.05 -5.24 -11.64
C SER A 127 -21.31 -6.61 -12.28
N LYS A 128 -20.28 -7.24 -12.85
CA LYS A 128 -20.37 -8.57 -13.48
C LYS A 128 -20.87 -9.66 -12.52
N HIS A 129 -20.60 -9.50 -11.22
CA HIS A 129 -21.01 -10.47 -10.19
C HIS A 129 -22.29 -10.04 -9.46
N GLY A 130 -23.07 -9.09 -10.02
CA GLY A 130 -24.33 -8.63 -9.46
C GLY A 130 -24.20 -7.90 -8.12
N LYS A 131 -23.01 -7.31 -7.87
CA LYS A 131 -22.74 -6.53 -6.67
C LYS A 131 -22.94 -5.05 -6.95
N SER A 132 -23.48 -4.31 -5.95
CA SER A 132 -23.60 -2.85 -6.06
C SER A 132 -22.22 -2.19 -6.19
N ALA A 133 -22.16 -1.08 -6.93
CA ALA A 133 -21.00 -0.21 -6.94
C ALA A 133 -20.68 0.30 -5.52
N GLN A 134 -19.46 0.73 -5.33
CA GLN A 134 -18.96 1.25 -4.05
C GLN A 134 -18.80 2.77 -4.12
#